data_ce7cf2061bc7dac501b64aebf9aff49a
#
_entry.id   ce7cf2061bc7dac501b64aebf9aff49a
#
_cell.length_a   1.000
_cell.length_b   1.000
_cell.length_c   1.000
_cell.angle_alpha   90.00
_cell.angle_beta   90.00
_cell.angle_gamma   90.00
#
_symmetry.space_group_name_H-M   'P 1'
#
loop_
_entity.id
_entity.type
_entity.pdbx_description
1 polymer ?
#
loop_
_entity_poly.entity_id
_entity_poly.type
_entity_poly.pdbx_seq_one_letter_code
_entity_poly.pdbx_strand_id
1 'polypeptide(L)'
;ERNPGAFIEQGCAAAGSVVALDNSVIWLADDFTVRRADGYVPMRISTHAIEAEIQKYSDVSDAVALTYTDEGHKFYVITFPAGGATFAFDAATQLWHERDSRDGDGDSLGRWRVNAYADAYGKRMVGDVTGRVGFLDHDAHDEFGFTVRGLLAGPPIHRDRKNIAMSRFEVDIESGVGLNSGQGSDPQAQLDWSDDGGHTWTDLKPWSGMGKIGQYRHRFVWRRMGQFRERILRLEVTDPVRRAVVRAHTEIDFSET
;
A
#
# COMPACT_ATOMS: atom_id res chain seq x y z
N GLU A 1 7.79 -35.67 18.62
CA GLU A 1 7.13 -35.83 19.92
C GLU A 1 6.19 -34.61 20.10
N ARG A 2 4.90 -34.82 20.38
CA ARG A 2 3.96 -33.73 20.63
C ARG A 2 4.30 -33.09 21.99
N ASN A 3 4.43 -31.79 22.01
CA ASN A 3 4.60 -31.05 23.27
C ASN A 3 3.22 -30.95 23.97
N PRO A 4 2.93 -31.69 25.06
CA PRO A 4 1.65 -31.63 25.73
C PRO A 4 1.50 -30.27 26.41
N GLY A 5 0.59 -29.42 25.88
CA GLY A 5 0.38 -28.04 26.36
C GLY A 5 0.68 -26.97 25.30
N ALA A 6 1.25 -27.34 24.16
CA ALA A 6 1.42 -26.46 23.00
C ALA A 6 0.33 -26.75 21.97
N PHE A 7 -0.84 -26.16 22.17
CA PHE A 7 -1.98 -26.28 21.25
C PHE A 7 -2.37 -24.88 20.76
N ILE A 8 -2.40 -24.74 19.45
CA ILE A 8 -2.94 -23.55 18.78
C ILE A 8 -4.29 -23.96 18.21
N GLU A 9 -5.36 -23.33 18.66
CA GLU A 9 -6.74 -23.66 18.25
C GLU A 9 -7.03 -23.26 16.81
N GLN A 10 -6.35 -22.19 16.32
CA GLN A 10 -6.56 -21.69 14.96
C GLN A 10 -5.80 -22.54 13.94
N GLY A 11 -6.56 -23.11 13.02
CA GLY A 11 -6.04 -23.86 11.89
C GLY A 11 -5.34 -22.97 10.85
N CYS A 12 -5.02 -23.55 9.71
CA CYS A 12 -4.39 -22.86 8.58
C CYS A 12 -5.29 -23.01 7.35
N ALA A 13 -5.74 -21.87 6.78
CA ALA A 13 -6.55 -21.86 5.57
C ALA A 13 -5.74 -22.13 4.30
N ALA A 14 -4.48 -21.72 4.25
CA ALA A 14 -3.59 -21.87 3.11
C ALA A 14 -2.19 -22.26 3.56
N ALA A 15 -1.72 -23.43 3.17
CA ALA A 15 -0.37 -23.90 3.54
C ALA A 15 0.74 -22.97 2.99
N GLY A 16 0.54 -22.38 1.82
CA GLY A 16 1.47 -21.43 1.21
C GLY A 16 1.57 -20.08 1.94
N SER A 17 0.65 -19.79 2.86
CA SER A 17 0.68 -18.57 3.66
C SER A 17 1.61 -18.63 4.88
N VAL A 18 2.10 -19.83 5.23
CA VAL A 18 2.90 -20.06 6.43
C VAL A 18 4.36 -19.71 6.17
N VAL A 19 4.86 -18.65 6.78
CA VAL A 19 6.25 -18.22 6.64
C VAL A 19 6.83 -17.75 7.97
N ALA A 20 8.15 -17.87 8.10
CA ALA A 20 8.87 -17.40 9.28
C ALA A 20 9.24 -15.92 9.11
N LEU A 21 9.01 -15.12 10.15
CA LEU A 21 9.42 -13.74 10.24
C LEU A 21 9.75 -13.38 11.70
N ASP A 22 10.90 -12.78 11.93
CA ASP A 22 11.28 -12.21 13.22
C ASP A 22 11.16 -13.21 14.38
N ASN A 23 11.79 -14.38 14.24
CA ASN A 23 11.74 -15.51 15.18
C ASN A 23 10.32 -16.02 15.50
N SER A 24 9.38 -15.75 14.64
CA SER A 24 7.98 -16.15 14.74
C SER A 24 7.50 -16.76 13.43
N VAL A 25 6.29 -17.31 13.43
CA VAL A 25 5.60 -17.81 12.24
C VAL A 25 4.34 -16.99 12.04
N ILE A 26 4.09 -16.62 10.81
CA ILE A 26 2.87 -15.92 10.39
C ILE A 26 2.11 -16.79 9.40
N TRP A 27 0.79 -16.83 9.51
CA TRP A 27 -0.08 -17.62 8.63
C TRP A 27 -1.47 -17.01 8.48
N LEU A 28 -2.17 -17.42 7.43
CA LEU A 28 -3.59 -17.20 7.26
C LEU A 28 -4.35 -18.30 8.02
N ALA A 29 -5.08 -17.92 9.06
CA ALA A 29 -5.85 -18.83 9.87
C ALA A 29 -7.17 -19.25 9.17
N ASP A 30 -7.77 -20.33 9.66
CA ASP A 30 -9.02 -20.91 9.16
C ASP A 30 -10.25 -19.99 9.34
N ASP A 31 -10.14 -19.00 10.24
CA ASP A 31 -11.12 -17.93 10.45
C ASP A 31 -10.87 -16.70 9.56
N PHE A 32 -9.99 -16.81 8.54
CA PHE A 32 -9.59 -15.75 7.61
C PHE A 32 -8.88 -14.56 8.24
N THR A 33 -8.40 -14.72 9.49
CA THR A 33 -7.51 -13.75 10.12
C THR A 33 -6.06 -14.09 9.81
N VAL A 34 -5.20 -13.07 9.72
CA VAL A 34 -3.75 -13.30 9.67
C VAL A 34 -3.20 -13.25 11.10
N ARG A 35 -2.47 -14.29 11.47
CA ARG A 35 -1.96 -14.46 12.82
C ARG A 35 -0.45 -14.63 12.85
N ARG A 36 0.13 -14.19 13.95
CA ARG A 36 1.54 -14.36 14.28
C ARG A 36 1.64 -15.21 15.55
N ALA A 37 2.52 -16.20 15.56
CA ALA A 37 2.80 -16.99 16.76
C ALA A 37 3.70 -16.20 17.73
N ASP A 38 3.17 -15.80 18.87
CA ASP A 38 3.96 -15.29 19.97
C ASP A 38 4.14 -16.43 20.99
N GLY A 39 5.22 -17.17 20.82
CA GLY A 39 5.36 -18.49 21.43
C GLY A 39 4.28 -19.43 20.92
N TYR A 40 3.36 -19.84 21.80
CA TYR A 40 2.19 -20.67 21.47
C TYR A 40 0.88 -19.89 21.41
N VAL A 41 0.92 -18.56 21.54
CA VAL A 41 -0.26 -17.70 21.49
C VAL A 41 -0.40 -17.12 20.08
N PRO A 42 -1.50 -17.41 19.36
CA PRO A 42 -1.74 -16.90 18.03
C PRO A 42 -2.27 -15.47 18.08
N MET A 43 -1.39 -14.50 18.04
CA MET A 43 -1.73 -13.08 18.02
C MET A 43 -2.31 -12.69 16.66
N ARG A 44 -3.51 -12.09 16.64
CA ARG A 44 -4.13 -11.54 15.44
C ARG A 44 -3.40 -10.26 15.05
N ILE A 45 -2.92 -10.18 13.81
CA ILE A 45 -2.24 -9.02 13.23
C ILE A 45 -3.01 -8.37 12.08
N SER A 46 -3.99 -9.07 11.51
CA SER A 46 -4.88 -8.50 10.49
C SER A 46 -5.85 -7.49 11.09
N THR A 47 -6.26 -6.51 10.27
CA THR A 47 -7.30 -5.55 10.59
C THR A 47 -8.65 -6.03 10.07
N HIS A 48 -9.73 -5.52 10.66
CA HIS A 48 -11.09 -5.84 10.19
C HIS A 48 -11.31 -5.52 8.70
N ALA A 49 -10.69 -4.45 8.19
CA ALA A 49 -10.79 -4.07 6.79
C ALA A 49 -10.18 -5.14 5.86
N ILE A 50 -8.99 -5.65 6.20
CA ILE A 50 -8.32 -6.72 5.43
C ILE A 50 -9.12 -8.02 5.51
N GLU A 51 -9.61 -8.38 6.67
CA GLU A 51 -10.42 -9.59 6.86
C GLU A 51 -11.73 -9.54 6.07
N ALA A 52 -12.40 -8.38 6.09
CA ALA A 52 -13.62 -8.18 5.30
C ALA A 52 -13.33 -8.27 3.79
N GLU A 53 -12.13 -7.91 3.35
CA GLU A 53 -11.72 -8.09 1.97
C GLU A 53 -11.43 -9.56 1.66
N ILE A 54 -10.66 -10.25 2.50
CA ILE A 54 -10.35 -11.68 2.34
C ILE A 54 -11.63 -12.54 2.31
N GLN A 55 -12.63 -12.20 3.12
CA GLN A 55 -13.92 -12.91 3.16
C GLN A 55 -14.73 -12.83 1.86
N LYS A 56 -14.43 -11.89 0.96
CA LYS A 56 -15.09 -11.79 -0.34
C LYS A 56 -14.54 -12.77 -1.38
N TYR A 57 -13.35 -13.32 -1.13
CA TYR A 57 -12.70 -14.21 -2.10
C TYR A 57 -13.38 -15.58 -2.09
N SER A 58 -13.57 -16.13 -3.28
CA SER A 58 -14.21 -17.43 -3.47
C SER A 58 -13.34 -18.59 -3.00
N ASP A 59 -12.02 -18.41 -3.05
CA ASP A 59 -11.00 -19.35 -2.58
C ASP A 59 -9.84 -18.59 -1.98
N VAL A 60 -9.35 -19.05 -0.84
CA VAL A 60 -8.18 -18.52 -0.14
C VAL A 60 -7.10 -19.60 0.04
N SER A 61 -7.38 -20.84 -0.36
CA SER A 61 -6.45 -21.96 -0.18
C SER A 61 -5.20 -21.86 -1.06
N ASP A 62 -5.29 -21.08 -2.14
CA ASP A 62 -4.21 -20.76 -3.08
C ASP A 62 -3.30 -19.62 -2.60
N ALA A 63 -3.59 -19.03 -1.44
CA ALA A 63 -2.80 -17.93 -0.90
C ALA A 63 -1.35 -18.36 -0.66
N VAL A 64 -0.43 -17.52 -1.11
CA VAL A 64 1.01 -17.68 -0.93
C VAL A 64 1.59 -16.48 -0.22
N ALA A 65 2.58 -16.71 0.63
CA ALA A 65 3.27 -15.63 1.31
C ALA A 65 4.78 -15.71 1.13
N LEU A 66 5.39 -14.56 1.25
CA LEU A 66 6.84 -14.40 1.31
C LEU A 66 7.21 -13.37 2.38
N THR A 67 8.45 -13.42 2.82
CA THR A 67 8.99 -12.45 3.77
C THR A 67 10.30 -11.89 3.25
N TYR A 68 10.55 -10.62 3.51
CA TYR A 68 11.84 -9.99 3.24
C TYR A 68 12.11 -8.88 4.24
N THR A 69 13.40 -8.51 4.35
CA THR A 69 13.83 -7.39 5.18
C THR A 69 14.36 -6.28 4.31
N ASP A 70 13.99 -5.05 4.63
CA ASP A 70 14.39 -3.87 3.89
C ASP A 70 14.55 -2.66 4.81
N GLU A 71 15.74 -2.05 4.84
CA GLU A 71 16.08 -0.86 5.65
C GLU A 71 15.62 -0.95 7.13
N GLY A 72 15.69 -2.12 7.72
CA GLY A 72 15.26 -2.37 9.11
C GLY A 72 13.78 -2.73 9.27
N HIS A 73 13.00 -2.62 8.22
CA HIS A 73 11.62 -3.11 8.17
C HIS A 73 11.58 -4.59 7.79
N LYS A 74 10.67 -5.32 8.39
CA LYS A 74 10.43 -6.74 8.10
C LYS A 74 9.02 -6.91 7.58
N PHE A 75 8.91 -7.36 6.34
CA PHE A 75 7.63 -7.48 5.65
C PHE A 75 7.18 -8.93 5.58
N TYR A 76 5.92 -9.16 5.92
CA TYR A 76 5.15 -10.33 5.54
C TYR A 76 4.22 -9.92 4.39
N VAL A 77 4.35 -10.57 3.24
CA VAL A 77 3.54 -10.28 2.06
C VAL A 77 2.73 -11.50 1.72
N ILE A 78 1.41 -11.36 1.70
CA ILE A 78 0.47 -12.41 1.34
C ILE A 78 -0.27 -12.04 0.06
N THR A 79 -0.24 -12.93 -0.91
CA THR A 79 -0.92 -12.80 -2.20
C THR A 79 -2.02 -13.84 -2.31
N PHE A 80 -3.18 -13.39 -2.76
CA PHE A 80 -4.35 -14.20 -3.06
C PHE A 80 -4.53 -14.28 -4.58
N PRO A 81 -4.01 -15.30 -5.25
CA PRO A 81 -4.09 -15.40 -6.71
C PRO A 81 -5.53 -15.40 -7.24
N ALA A 82 -6.43 -16.19 -6.65
CA ALA A 82 -7.84 -16.22 -7.04
C ALA A 82 -8.61 -14.95 -6.63
N GLY A 83 -8.23 -14.32 -5.51
CA GLY A 83 -8.79 -13.06 -5.04
C GLY A 83 -8.26 -11.83 -5.80
N GLY A 84 -7.17 -11.96 -6.56
CA GLY A 84 -6.56 -10.85 -7.28
C GLY A 84 -6.04 -9.74 -6.37
N ALA A 85 -5.45 -10.07 -5.20
CA ALA A 85 -4.99 -9.08 -4.23
C ALA A 85 -3.67 -9.48 -3.58
N THR A 86 -2.92 -8.49 -3.13
CA THR A 86 -1.70 -8.67 -2.32
C THR A 86 -1.68 -7.65 -1.19
N PHE A 87 -1.50 -8.14 0.03
CA PHE A 87 -1.34 -7.32 1.23
C PHE A 87 0.04 -7.51 1.82
N ALA A 88 0.63 -6.43 2.30
CA ALA A 88 1.92 -6.45 2.97
C ALA A 88 1.80 -5.88 4.38
N PHE A 89 2.27 -6.64 5.36
CA PHE A 89 2.37 -6.24 6.76
C PHE A 89 3.82 -5.86 7.08
N ASP A 90 4.01 -4.67 7.60
CA ASP A 90 5.30 -4.23 8.13
C ASP A 90 5.34 -4.47 9.64
N ALA A 91 6.20 -5.37 10.07
CA ALA A 91 6.32 -5.73 11.48
C ALA A 91 6.90 -4.59 12.35
N ALA A 92 7.63 -3.63 11.76
CA ALA A 92 8.20 -2.49 12.49
C ALA A 92 7.14 -1.44 12.82
N THR A 93 6.26 -1.12 11.87
CA THR A 93 5.21 -0.12 12.04
C THR A 93 3.87 -0.71 12.46
N GLN A 94 3.70 -2.03 12.31
CA GLN A 94 2.45 -2.77 12.49
C GLN A 94 1.32 -2.31 11.55
N LEU A 95 1.69 -1.75 10.41
CA LEU A 95 0.76 -1.26 9.41
C LEU A 95 0.67 -2.24 8.23
N TRP A 96 -0.50 -2.25 7.62
CA TRP A 96 -0.78 -2.97 6.40
C TRP A 96 -0.85 -2.00 5.21
N HIS A 97 -0.41 -2.46 4.07
CA HIS A 97 -0.61 -1.77 2.79
C HIS A 97 -0.88 -2.77 1.67
N GLU A 98 -1.54 -2.31 0.65
CA GLU A 98 -1.80 -3.09 -0.56
C GLU A 98 -0.64 -2.95 -1.54
N ARG A 99 -0.42 -3.99 -2.34
CA ARG A 99 0.50 -3.98 -3.49
C ARG A 99 -0.23 -4.42 -4.73
N ASP A 100 -0.12 -3.62 -5.75
CA ASP A 100 -0.69 -3.86 -7.07
C ASP A 100 0.38 -3.65 -8.15
N SER A 101 0.36 -4.48 -9.16
CA SER A 101 1.18 -4.31 -10.35
C SER A 101 0.31 -3.91 -11.53
N ARG A 102 0.93 -3.30 -12.53
CA ARG A 102 0.25 -2.91 -13.75
C ARG A 102 0.76 -3.68 -14.94
N ASP A 103 -0.09 -3.85 -15.95
CA ASP A 103 0.27 -4.42 -17.24
C ASP A 103 0.84 -3.37 -18.20
N GLY A 104 1.06 -3.76 -19.47
CA GLY A 104 1.61 -2.88 -20.50
C GLY A 104 0.69 -1.74 -20.90
N ASP A 105 -0.61 -1.88 -20.70
CA ASP A 105 -1.63 -0.88 -20.99
C ASP A 105 -1.87 0.05 -19.78
N GLY A 106 -1.24 -0.26 -18.64
CA GLY A 106 -1.35 0.49 -17.41
C GLY A 106 -2.55 0.07 -16.54
N ASP A 107 -3.23 -1.01 -16.91
CA ASP A 107 -4.33 -1.56 -16.12
C ASP A 107 -3.80 -2.33 -14.90
N SER A 108 -4.58 -2.29 -13.81
CA SER A 108 -4.26 -3.02 -12.58
C SER A 108 -4.35 -4.51 -12.80
N LEU A 109 -3.34 -5.25 -12.34
CA LEU A 109 -3.39 -6.70 -12.24
C LEU A 109 -4.16 -7.18 -11.00
N GLY A 110 -4.61 -6.26 -10.14
CA GLY A 110 -5.24 -6.51 -8.85
C GLY A 110 -4.23 -6.94 -7.79
N ARG A 111 -3.23 -7.72 -8.12
CA ARG A 111 -2.21 -8.24 -7.21
C ARG A 111 -0.80 -7.84 -7.61
N TRP A 112 0.12 -7.91 -6.67
CA TRP A 112 1.54 -7.80 -6.97
C TRP A 112 2.00 -8.99 -7.83
N ARG A 113 2.81 -8.71 -8.87
CA ARG A 113 3.27 -9.75 -9.82
C ARG A 113 4.27 -10.73 -9.22
N VAL A 114 4.91 -10.37 -8.11
CA VAL A 114 5.92 -11.22 -7.47
C VAL A 114 5.27 -12.42 -6.79
N ASN A 115 5.75 -13.62 -7.14
CA ASN A 115 5.30 -14.89 -6.56
C ASN A 115 6.39 -15.59 -5.74
N ALA A 116 7.66 -15.26 -5.97
CA ALA A 116 8.77 -15.91 -5.31
C ALA A 116 9.81 -14.88 -4.86
N TYR A 117 10.48 -15.18 -3.76
CA TYR A 117 11.54 -14.36 -3.19
C TYR A 117 12.69 -15.23 -2.71
N ALA A 118 13.91 -14.75 -2.90
CA ALA A 118 15.11 -15.37 -2.33
C ALA A 118 16.21 -14.31 -2.15
N ASP A 119 16.89 -14.34 -1.01
CA ASP A 119 18.15 -13.62 -0.84
C ASP A 119 19.25 -14.42 -1.53
N ALA A 120 19.76 -13.89 -2.63
CA ALA A 120 20.83 -14.52 -3.39
C ALA A 120 21.76 -13.48 -4.01
N TYR A 121 23.04 -13.79 -4.09
CA TYR A 121 24.06 -12.93 -4.69
C TYR A 121 24.14 -11.53 -4.07
N GLY A 122 23.81 -11.39 -2.80
CA GLY A 122 23.73 -10.09 -2.10
C GLY A 122 22.58 -9.20 -2.56
N LYS A 123 21.58 -9.76 -3.23
CA LYS A 123 20.39 -9.07 -3.74
C LYS A 123 19.12 -9.75 -3.28
N ARG A 124 18.07 -8.97 -3.14
CA ARG A 124 16.71 -9.45 -2.88
C ARG A 124 16.05 -9.84 -4.19
N MET A 125 16.30 -11.08 -4.61
CA MET A 125 15.81 -11.61 -5.87
C MET A 125 14.30 -11.88 -5.80
N VAL A 126 13.59 -11.57 -6.86
CA VAL A 126 12.16 -11.80 -7.02
C VAL A 126 11.87 -12.49 -8.34
N GLY A 127 10.90 -13.38 -8.32
CA GLY A 127 10.35 -14.03 -9.51
C GLY A 127 8.91 -13.62 -9.75
N ASP A 128 8.57 -13.27 -10.99
CA ASP A 128 7.19 -12.93 -11.37
C ASP A 128 6.42 -14.14 -11.90
N VAL A 129 5.12 -13.98 -12.08
CA VAL A 129 4.22 -15.02 -12.60
C VAL A 129 4.53 -15.45 -14.03
N THR A 130 5.25 -14.65 -14.79
CA THR A 130 5.61 -14.92 -16.19
C THR A 130 6.97 -15.59 -16.34
N GLY A 131 7.66 -15.85 -15.21
CA GLY A 131 8.98 -16.48 -15.18
C GLY A 131 10.14 -15.48 -15.31
N ARG A 132 9.90 -14.17 -15.27
CA ARG A 132 10.97 -13.17 -15.20
C ARG A 132 11.59 -13.16 -13.82
N VAL A 133 12.89 -12.90 -13.76
CA VAL A 133 13.63 -12.76 -12.52
C VAL A 133 14.20 -11.33 -12.46
N GLY A 134 14.00 -10.69 -11.33
CA GLY A 134 14.51 -9.37 -11.03
C GLY A 134 15.01 -9.28 -9.59
N PHE A 135 15.23 -8.09 -9.10
CA PHE A 135 15.54 -7.84 -7.69
C PHE A 135 14.90 -6.53 -7.23
N LEU A 136 14.62 -6.45 -5.94
CA LEU A 136 14.09 -5.23 -5.33
C LEU A 136 15.23 -4.21 -5.22
N ASP A 137 14.99 -3.03 -5.78
CA ASP A 137 15.92 -1.91 -5.81
C ASP A 137 15.18 -0.61 -5.45
N HIS A 138 15.74 0.19 -4.55
CA HIS A 138 15.16 1.47 -4.13
C HIS A 138 15.23 2.55 -5.21
N ASP A 139 16.19 2.44 -6.11
CA ASP A 139 16.37 3.39 -7.20
C ASP A 139 15.55 3.00 -8.45
N ALA A 140 14.94 1.82 -8.45
CA ALA A 140 14.00 1.39 -9.48
C ALA A 140 12.58 1.86 -9.16
N HIS A 141 11.99 2.61 -10.07
CA HIS A 141 10.64 3.15 -9.93
C HIS A 141 9.66 2.54 -10.96
N ASP A 142 10.05 1.43 -11.55
CA ASP A 142 9.24 0.59 -12.43
C ASP A 142 9.33 -0.89 -12.03
N GLU A 143 8.42 -1.71 -12.53
CA GLU A 143 8.44 -3.16 -12.40
C GLU A 143 8.63 -3.79 -13.77
N PHE A 144 9.87 -4.17 -14.13
CA PHE A 144 10.20 -4.74 -15.44
C PHE A 144 9.80 -3.84 -16.63
N GLY A 145 9.91 -2.52 -16.45
CA GLY A 145 9.50 -1.52 -17.43
C GLY A 145 8.03 -1.10 -17.36
N PHE A 146 7.25 -1.67 -16.45
CA PHE A 146 5.87 -1.25 -16.21
C PHE A 146 5.82 -0.16 -15.12
N THR A 147 4.96 0.81 -15.32
CA THR A 147 4.75 1.90 -14.36
C THR A 147 4.25 1.38 -13.02
N VAL A 148 4.88 1.81 -11.94
CA VAL A 148 4.38 1.60 -10.57
C VAL A 148 3.53 2.79 -10.15
N ARG A 149 2.29 2.52 -9.73
CA ARG A 149 1.39 3.51 -9.16
C ARG A 149 1.61 3.65 -7.65
N GLY A 150 1.88 4.85 -7.18
CA GLY A 150 1.83 5.19 -5.75
C GLY A 150 0.46 5.77 -5.41
N LEU A 151 -0.26 5.16 -4.47
CA LEU A 151 -1.56 5.61 -4.01
C LEU A 151 -1.55 5.75 -2.50
N LEU A 152 -1.99 6.92 -2.00
CA LEU A 152 -2.13 7.18 -0.57
C LEU A 152 -3.49 7.82 -0.30
N ALA A 153 -4.36 7.11 0.41
CA ALA A 153 -5.62 7.65 0.90
C ALA A 153 -5.48 8.05 2.36
N GLY A 154 -5.94 9.27 2.69
CA GLY A 154 -5.99 9.75 4.06
C GLY A 154 -7.21 9.24 4.82
N PRO A 155 -7.28 9.49 6.15
CA PRO A 155 -8.48 9.22 6.91
C PRO A 155 -9.62 10.17 6.52
N PRO A 156 -10.88 9.81 6.78
CA PRO A 156 -12.01 10.70 6.58
C PRO A 156 -11.88 11.98 7.40
N ILE A 157 -12.05 13.13 6.74
CA ILE A 157 -12.09 14.45 7.37
C ILE A 157 -13.55 14.79 7.58
N HIS A 158 -14.00 14.86 8.83
CA HIS A 158 -15.36 15.21 9.20
C HIS A 158 -15.40 15.94 10.55
N ARG A 159 -16.50 16.66 10.83
CA ARG A 159 -16.77 17.28 12.13
C ARG A 159 -18.27 17.24 12.41
N ASP A 160 -18.74 16.25 13.16
CA ASP A 160 -20.13 16.13 13.62
C ASP A 160 -21.19 16.39 12.54
N ARG A 161 -20.91 15.96 11.30
CA ARG A 161 -21.74 16.20 10.10
C ARG A 161 -21.96 17.68 9.74
N LYS A 162 -21.21 18.61 10.36
CA LYS A 162 -21.23 20.02 9.99
C LYS A 162 -20.58 20.24 8.63
N ASN A 163 -20.99 21.31 7.97
CA ASN A 163 -20.39 21.69 6.70
C ASN A 163 -18.99 22.26 6.94
N ILE A 164 -18.03 21.79 6.17
CA ILE A 164 -16.61 22.17 6.21
C ILE A 164 -16.27 22.82 4.87
N ALA A 165 -15.75 24.03 4.89
CA ALA A 165 -15.14 24.65 3.72
C ALA A 165 -13.63 24.43 3.76
N MET A 166 -13.08 23.84 2.69
CA MET A 166 -11.64 23.64 2.53
C MET A 166 -11.10 24.61 1.48
N SER A 167 -10.33 25.58 1.95
CA SER A 167 -9.72 26.57 1.07
C SER A 167 -8.45 26.07 0.41
N ARG A 168 -7.69 25.22 1.13
CA ARG A 168 -6.37 24.76 0.74
C ARG A 168 -6.05 23.38 1.30
N PHE A 169 -5.42 22.57 0.47
CA PHE A 169 -4.75 21.33 0.87
C PHE A 169 -3.30 21.36 0.38
N GLU A 170 -2.37 21.02 1.23
CA GLU A 170 -0.93 21.02 0.94
C GLU A 170 -0.31 19.71 1.43
N VAL A 171 0.57 19.15 0.62
CA VAL A 171 1.33 17.94 0.95
C VAL A 171 2.82 18.27 0.87
N ASP A 172 3.52 17.97 1.94
CA ASP A 172 4.98 17.97 1.95
C ASP A 172 5.46 16.58 1.51
N ILE A 173 6.07 16.53 0.34
CA ILE A 173 6.68 15.33 -0.24
C ILE A 173 8.12 15.68 -0.61
N GLU A 174 9.00 14.69 -0.67
CA GLU A 174 10.36 14.91 -1.17
C GLU A 174 10.29 15.51 -2.58
N SER A 175 10.81 16.72 -2.75
CA SER A 175 10.78 17.46 -4.01
C SER A 175 12.17 17.50 -4.66
N GLY A 176 12.20 17.79 -5.98
CA GLY A 176 13.47 17.87 -6.72
C GLY A 176 14.05 16.51 -7.12
N VAL A 177 13.23 15.47 -7.09
CA VAL A 177 13.57 14.07 -7.41
C VAL A 177 13.27 13.71 -8.88
N GLY A 178 12.94 14.69 -9.73
CA GLY A 178 12.67 14.47 -11.14
C GLY A 178 13.85 13.85 -11.89
N LEU A 179 13.56 13.16 -12.98
CA LEU A 179 14.58 12.57 -13.87
C LEU A 179 15.16 13.63 -14.80
N ASN A 180 16.34 13.35 -15.37
CA ASN A 180 17.00 14.26 -16.31
C ASN A 180 16.24 14.41 -17.65
N SER A 181 15.48 13.38 -18.05
CA SER A 181 14.72 13.35 -19.31
C SER A 181 13.63 12.28 -19.29
N GLY A 182 12.69 12.37 -20.21
CA GLY A 182 11.59 11.41 -20.34
C GLY A 182 10.47 11.60 -19.31
N GLN A 183 9.66 10.57 -19.13
CA GLN A 183 8.62 10.53 -18.09
C GLN A 183 9.29 10.67 -16.71
N GLY A 184 8.75 11.56 -15.87
CA GLY A 184 9.36 11.88 -14.56
C GLY A 184 10.37 13.04 -14.60
N SER A 185 10.66 13.67 -15.75
CA SER A 185 11.48 14.89 -15.80
C SER A 185 10.77 16.14 -15.25
N ASP A 186 9.44 16.12 -15.27
CA ASP A 186 8.55 17.10 -14.62
C ASP A 186 7.45 16.33 -13.89
N PRO A 187 7.80 15.67 -12.78
CA PRO A 187 6.89 14.73 -12.13
C PRO A 187 5.70 15.44 -11.49
N GLN A 188 4.56 14.76 -11.51
CA GLN A 188 3.30 15.30 -11.06
C GLN A 188 2.60 14.36 -10.08
N ALA A 189 1.91 14.96 -9.10
CA ALA A 189 0.99 14.26 -8.23
C ALA A 189 -0.45 14.69 -8.55
N GLN A 190 -1.35 13.73 -8.59
CA GLN A 190 -2.78 13.95 -8.78
C GLN A 190 -3.50 13.79 -7.44
N LEU A 191 -4.54 14.59 -7.25
CA LEU A 191 -5.40 14.51 -6.09
C LEU A 191 -6.82 14.20 -6.54
N ASP A 192 -7.45 13.23 -5.93
CA ASP A 192 -8.88 13.02 -6.00
C ASP A 192 -9.48 12.91 -4.59
N TRP A 193 -10.78 12.95 -4.49
CA TRP A 193 -11.49 12.85 -3.22
C TRP A 193 -12.84 12.18 -3.35
N SER A 194 -13.29 11.64 -2.25
CA SER A 194 -14.60 11.05 -2.08
C SER A 194 -15.33 11.75 -0.94
N ASP A 195 -16.58 12.13 -1.18
CA ASP A 195 -17.46 12.78 -0.19
C ASP A 195 -18.57 11.81 0.29
N ASP A 196 -18.45 10.51 -0.03
CA ASP A 196 -19.41 9.45 0.28
C ASP A 196 -18.77 8.21 0.94
N GLY A 197 -17.70 8.41 1.69
CA GLY A 197 -17.02 7.32 2.39
C GLY A 197 -16.18 6.41 1.51
N GLY A 198 -15.80 6.83 0.31
CA GLY A 198 -14.95 6.07 -0.61
C GLY A 198 -15.71 5.29 -1.69
N HIS A 199 -17.04 5.43 -1.76
CA HIS A 199 -17.87 4.73 -2.76
C HIS A 199 -17.69 5.32 -4.16
N THR A 200 -17.66 6.65 -4.27
CA THR A 200 -17.36 7.34 -5.53
C THR A 200 -16.22 8.31 -5.37
N TRP A 201 -15.43 8.47 -6.42
CA TRP A 201 -14.28 9.36 -6.45
C TRP A 201 -14.47 10.41 -7.53
N THR A 202 -13.90 11.61 -7.33
CA THR A 202 -14.02 12.69 -8.31
C THR A 202 -13.36 12.31 -9.64
N ASP A 203 -14.04 12.65 -10.76
CA ASP A 203 -13.48 12.49 -12.12
C ASP A 203 -12.40 13.54 -12.41
N LEU A 204 -12.51 14.70 -11.78
CA LEU A 204 -11.51 15.75 -11.86
C LEU A 204 -10.34 15.39 -10.95
N LYS A 205 -9.20 15.12 -11.56
CA LYS A 205 -7.94 14.85 -10.86
C LYS A 205 -6.99 16.04 -11.02
N PRO A 206 -7.18 17.12 -10.25
CA PRO A 206 -6.26 18.25 -10.28
C PRO A 206 -4.86 17.78 -9.91
N TRP A 207 -3.89 18.16 -10.71
CA TRP A 207 -2.49 17.82 -10.52
C TRP A 207 -1.68 18.98 -9.96
N SER A 208 -0.60 18.66 -9.27
CA SER A 208 0.43 19.59 -8.80
C SER A 208 1.80 19.03 -9.15
N GLY A 209 2.68 19.88 -9.66
CA GLY A 209 4.05 19.47 -9.97
C GLY A 209 4.82 19.06 -8.72
N MET A 210 5.70 18.08 -8.83
CA MET A 210 6.59 17.61 -7.75
C MET A 210 7.94 18.33 -7.73
N GLY A 211 8.15 19.25 -8.66
CA GLY A 211 9.43 19.94 -8.85
C GLY A 211 10.41 19.12 -9.67
N LYS A 212 11.00 19.77 -10.66
CA LYS A 212 12.08 19.20 -11.48
C LYS A 212 13.31 18.93 -10.63
N ILE A 213 14.25 18.16 -11.14
CA ILE A 213 15.54 17.93 -10.49
C ILE A 213 16.18 19.26 -10.04
N GLY A 214 16.57 19.30 -8.76
CA GLY A 214 17.15 20.51 -8.16
C GLY A 214 16.14 21.53 -7.59
N GLN A 215 14.84 21.36 -7.78
CA GLN A 215 13.80 22.22 -7.21
C GLN A 215 13.37 21.74 -5.81
N TYR A 216 14.23 21.82 -4.83
CA TYR A 216 14.03 21.25 -3.48
C TYR A 216 13.05 22.01 -2.58
N ARG A 217 12.49 23.14 -3.00
CA ARG A 217 11.57 23.95 -2.21
C ARG A 217 10.17 24.00 -2.83
N HIS A 218 9.83 23.01 -3.61
CA HIS A 218 8.52 22.93 -4.23
C HIS A 218 7.47 22.45 -3.21
N ARG A 219 6.25 23.03 -3.28
CA ARG A 219 5.13 22.66 -2.44
C ARG A 219 3.99 22.17 -3.30
N PHE A 220 3.38 21.07 -2.88
CA PHE A 220 2.17 20.56 -3.51
C PHE A 220 0.98 21.26 -2.90
N VAL A 221 0.30 22.09 -3.64
CA VAL A 221 -0.81 22.89 -3.14
C VAL A 221 -2.00 22.81 -4.06
N TRP A 222 -3.12 22.36 -3.53
CA TRP A 222 -4.43 22.44 -4.16
C TRP A 222 -5.27 23.49 -3.44
N ARG A 223 -5.98 24.31 -4.21
CA ARG A 223 -6.77 25.42 -3.71
C ARG A 223 -8.22 25.27 -4.15
N ARG A 224 -9.16 25.93 -3.43
CA ARG A 224 -10.58 25.93 -3.76
C ARG A 224 -11.18 24.53 -3.75
N MET A 225 -10.91 23.79 -2.69
CA MET A 225 -11.33 22.40 -2.55
C MET A 225 -12.84 22.24 -2.28
N GLY A 226 -13.59 23.35 -2.18
CA GLY A 226 -15.04 23.35 -2.02
C GLY A 226 -15.51 23.07 -0.60
N GLN A 227 -16.77 22.62 -0.49
CA GLN A 227 -17.44 22.34 0.77
C GLN A 227 -17.90 20.89 0.81
N PHE A 228 -17.88 20.29 2.01
CA PHE A 228 -18.27 18.91 2.25
C PHE A 228 -18.66 18.71 3.72
N ARG A 229 -19.24 17.57 4.04
CA ARG A 229 -19.50 17.13 5.42
C ARG A 229 -18.55 16.03 5.87
N GLU A 230 -18.15 15.21 4.93
CA GLU A 230 -17.14 14.17 5.08
C GLU A 230 -16.34 14.11 3.78
N ARG A 231 -15.03 13.98 3.87
CA ARG A 231 -14.16 13.85 2.69
C ARG A 231 -12.97 12.97 2.97
N ILE A 232 -12.71 12.05 2.07
CA ILE A 232 -11.46 11.28 1.99
C ILE A 232 -10.65 11.85 0.84
N LEU A 233 -9.41 12.25 1.11
CA LEU A 233 -8.46 12.71 0.11
C LEU A 233 -7.56 11.55 -0.32
N ARG A 234 -7.28 11.43 -1.61
CA ARG A 234 -6.42 10.40 -2.17
C ARG A 234 -5.39 11.03 -3.11
N LEU A 235 -4.12 10.82 -2.80
CA LEU A 235 -2.99 11.25 -3.62
C LEU A 235 -2.53 10.10 -4.51
N GLU A 236 -2.29 10.39 -5.78
CA GLU A 236 -1.80 9.44 -6.78
C GLU A 236 -0.57 9.99 -7.49
N VAL A 237 0.47 9.15 -7.61
CA VAL A 237 1.68 9.45 -8.38
C VAL A 237 2.00 8.26 -9.27
N THR A 238 2.09 8.50 -10.58
CA THR A 238 2.42 7.48 -11.59
C THR A 238 3.77 7.70 -12.24
N ASP A 239 4.39 8.86 -12.04
CA ASP A 239 5.73 9.11 -12.56
C ASP A 239 6.78 8.23 -11.88
N PRO A 240 7.79 7.76 -12.64
CA PRO A 240 8.84 6.87 -12.13
C PRO A 240 9.88 7.63 -11.31
N VAL A 241 9.46 8.21 -10.20
CA VAL A 241 10.28 8.99 -9.27
C VAL A 241 10.08 8.55 -7.83
N ARG A 242 11.02 8.89 -6.97
CA ARG A 242 10.90 8.64 -5.54
C ARG A 242 9.69 9.38 -4.95
N ARG A 243 8.96 8.71 -4.05
CA ARG A 243 7.69 9.17 -3.47
C ARG A 243 7.72 9.07 -1.95
N ALA A 244 8.34 10.03 -1.30
CA ALA A 244 8.38 10.09 0.16
C ALA A 244 7.46 11.20 0.66
N VAL A 245 6.24 10.84 1.08
CA VAL A 245 5.29 11.78 1.69
C VAL A 245 5.67 11.95 3.17
N VAL A 246 5.86 13.18 3.60
CA VAL A 246 6.25 13.52 4.97
C VAL A 246 5.04 13.86 5.83
N ARG A 247 4.18 14.74 5.31
CA ARG A 247 2.97 15.20 6.02
C ARG A 247 2.01 15.91 5.07
N ALA A 248 0.78 16.09 5.53
CA ALA A 248 -0.22 16.87 4.83
C ALA A 248 -0.82 17.94 5.76
N HIS A 249 -1.16 19.07 5.18
CA HIS A 249 -1.80 20.20 5.87
C HIS A 249 -3.06 20.62 5.14
N THR A 250 -4.06 21.05 5.87
CA THR A 250 -5.28 21.62 5.30
C THR A 250 -5.71 22.88 6.03
N GLU A 251 -6.22 23.84 5.26
CA GLU A 251 -6.91 25.02 5.79
C GLU A 251 -8.41 24.79 5.65
N ILE A 252 -9.09 24.67 6.78
CA ILE A 252 -10.53 24.40 6.86
C ILE A 252 -11.23 25.43 7.71
N ASP A 253 -12.40 25.87 7.25
CA ASP A 253 -13.33 26.71 7.98
C ASP A 253 -14.60 25.91 8.29
N PHE A 254 -15.11 26.07 9.50
CA PHE A 254 -16.33 25.41 9.93
C PHE A 254 -17.48 26.43 9.93
N SER A 255 -18.58 26.12 9.23
CA SER A 255 -19.79 26.90 9.37
C SER A 255 -20.43 26.64 10.72
N GLU A 256 -20.78 27.69 11.43
CA GLU A 256 -21.44 27.63 12.73
C GLU A 256 -22.94 27.34 12.64
N THR A 257 -23.46 26.90 11.48
CA THR A 257 -24.89 26.57 11.28
C THR A 257 -25.17 25.09 11.38
#